data_fff1fd88d69dcdaf6e1d6555ba428ddc
#
_entry.id   fff1fd88d69dcdaf6e1d6555ba428ddc
#
_cell.length_a   1.000
_cell.length_b   1.000
_cell.length_c   1.000
_cell.angle_alpha   90.00
_cell.angle_beta   90.00
_cell.angle_gamma   90.00
#
_symmetry.space_group_name_H-M   'P 1'
#
loop_
_entity.id
_entity.type
_entity.pdbx_description
1 polymer ?
#
loop_
_entity_poly.entity_id
_entity_poly.type
_entity_poly.pdbx_seq_one_letter_code
_entity_poly.pdbx_strand_id
1 'polypeptide(L)'
;MKSYFIDTNILIYAQGAPHKYKGPCQLVLSLIATNEIYAVTSAEVLQEILYRYASLNKKALGIKMVQYSLALLHEILPIEKADLLLAMGLLDKYQALNVRDASHAASALRNNFKYILSTDKHFNQIRGLQRIDPFEV
;
A
#
# COMPACT_ATOMS: atom_id res chain seq x y z
N MET A 1 -8.01 -10.19 15.03
CA MET A 1 -6.96 -10.12 13.98
C MET A 1 -6.90 -8.69 13.47
N LYS A 2 -5.71 -8.11 13.39
CA LYS A 2 -5.55 -6.75 12.88
C LYS A 2 -5.73 -6.70 11.36
N SER A 3 -6.30 -5.60 10.90
CA SER A 3 -6.56 -5.34 9.47
C SER A 3 -5.71 -4.17 9.00
N TYR A 4 -5.04 -4.35 7.87
CA TYR A 4 -4.12 -3.37 7.33
C TYR A 4 -4.41 -3.06 5.87
N PHE A 5 -4.28 -1.78 5.51
CA PHE A 5 -4.12 -1.38 4.13
C PHE A 5 -2.62 -1.41 3.80
N ILE A 6 -2.24 -2.05 2.71
CA ILE A 6 -0.84 -2.23 2.34
C ILE A 6 -0.44 -1.19 1.29
N ASP A 7 0.57 -0.38 1.61
CA ASP A 7 1.12 0.59 0.68
C ASP A 7 2.05 -0.09 -0.33
N THR A 8 2.25 0.57 -1.45
CA THR A 8 3.03 0.11 -2.59
C THR A 8 4.43 -0.39 -2.21
N ASN A 9 5.14 0.37 -1.38
CA ASN A 9 6.52 0.06 -1.05
C ASN A 9 6.69 -1.25 -0.26
N ILE A 10 5.69 -1.67 0.51
CA ILE A 10 5.75 -2.96 1.21
C ILE A 10 5.86 -4.11 0.20
N LEU A 11 5.02 -4.07 -0.83
CA LEU A 11 5.01 -5.11 -1.88
C LEU A 11 6.29 -5.07 -2.70
N ILE A 12 6.79 -3.87 -3.00
CA ILE A 12 8.01 -3.70 -3.78
C ILE A 12 9.24 -4.18 -3.01
N TYR A 13 9.40 -3.77 -1.75
CA TYR A 13 10.55 -4.19 -0.94
C TYR A 13 10.59 -5.70 -0.73
N ALA A 14 9.43 -6.31 -0.49
CA ALA A 14 9.35 -7.76 -0.25
C ALA A 14 9.80 -8.58 -1.46
N GLN A 15 9.52 -8.09 -2.66
CA GLN A 15 9.74 -8.81 -3.92
C GLN A 15 10.96 -8.32 -4.71
N GLY A 16 11.58 -7.23 -4.26
CA GLY A 16 12.64 -6.55 -5.01
C GLY A 16 14.06 -6.94 -4.62
N ALA A 17 15.00 -6.06 -4.95
CA ALA A 17 16.42 -6.23 -4.65
C ALA A 17 16.70 -6.17 -3.15
N PRO A 18 17.87 -6.65 -2.69
CA PRO A 18 18.25 -6.54 -1.28
C PRO A 18 18.16 -5.11 -0.75
N HIS A 19 17.52 -4.97 0.41
CA HIS A 19 17.29 -3.69 1.08
C HIS A 19 17.01 -3.96 2.56
N LYS A 20 17.24 -2.97 3.43
CA LYS A 20 16.98 -3.12 4.86
C LYS A 20 15.53 -3.50 5.19
N TYR A 21 14.58 -3.07 4.34
CA TYR A 21 13.16 -3.37 4.53
C TYR A 21 12.72 -4.70 3.90
N LYS A 22 13.57 -5.37 3.12
CA LYS A 22 13.16 -6.59 2.43
C LYS A 22 12.70 -7.69 3.40
N GLY A 23 13.53 -7.99 4.41
CA GLY A 23 13.19 -9.00 5.42
C GLY A 23 11.90 -8.69 6.17
N PRO A 24 11.75 -7.50 6.76
CA PRO A 24 10.51 -7.11 7.43
C PRO A 24 9.28 -7.17 6.53
N CYS A 25 9.39 -6.74 5.27
CA CYS A 25 8.27 -6.79 4.33
C CYS A 25 7.95 -8.23 3.93
N GLN A 26 8.95 -9.09 3.77
CA GLN A 26 8.72 -10.53 3.52
C GLN A 26 7.99 -11.18 4.69
N LEU A 27 8.33 -10.80 5.93
CA LEU A 27 7.62 -11.29 7.11
C LEU A 27 6.15 -10.86 7.08
N VAL A 28 5.88 -9.62 6.72
CA VAL A 28 4.49 -9.14 6.54
C VAL A 28 3.74 -10.04 5.55
N LEU A 29 4.34 -10.31 4.38
CA LEU A 29 3.69 -11.16 3.38
C LEU A 29 3.46 -12.59 3.90
N SER A 30 4.40 -13.13 4.71
CA SER A 30 4.19 -14.41 5.39
C SER A 30 2.98 -14.40 6.31
N LEU A 31 2.82 -13.34 7.10
CA LEU A 31 1.69 -13.21 8.03
C LEU A 31 0.36 -13.12 7.29
N ILE A 32 0.35 -12.49 6.12
CA ILE A 32 -0.82 -12.45 5.26
C ILE A 32 -1.14 -13.85 4.73
N ALA A 33 -0.11 -14.54 4.22
CA ALA A 33 -0.27 -15.88 3.63
C ALA A 33 -0.80 -16.90 4.64
N THR A 34 -0.44 -16.77 5.91
CA THR A 34 -0.90 -17.67 6.97
C THR A 34 -2.17 -17.19 7.66
N ASN A 35 -2.77 -16.09 7.20
CA ASN A 35 -3.97 -15.46 7.76
C ASN A 35 -3.82 -15.02 9.23
N GLU A 36 -2.61 -14.68 9.64
CA GLU A 36 -2.36 -14.13 10.97
C GLU A 36 -2.70 -12.64 11.02
N ILE A 37 -2.69 -11.97 9.87
CA ILE A 37 -3.21 -10.62 9.69
C ILE A 37 -4.14 -10.60 8.48
N TYR A 38 -5.09 -9.66 8.49
CA TYR A 38 -5.94 -9.39 7.32
C TYR A 38 -5.37 -8.18 6.58
N ALA A 39 -5.15 -8.31 5.28
CA ALA A 39 -4.52 -7.26 4.51
C ALA A 39 -5.20 -7.06 3.16
N VAL A 40 -5.41 -5.79 2.84
CA VAL A 40 -5.97 -5.36 1.55
C VAL A 40 -5.07 -4.29 0.94
N THR A 41 -5.24 -4.05 -0.34
CA THR A 41 -4.68 -2.88 -1.00
C THR A 41 -5.70 -2.36 -2.02
N SER A 42 -5.34 -1.30 -2.75
CA SER A 42 -6.20 -0.77 -3.79
C SER A 42 -5.70 -1.11 -5.19
N ALA A 43 -6.59 -1.03 -6.17
CA ALA A 43 -6.21 -1.14 -7.57
C ALA A 43 -5.15 -0.11 -7.96
N GLU A 44 -5.19 1.09 -7.34
CA GLU A 44 -4.21 2.15 -7.60
C GLU A 44 -2.81 1.76 -7.15
N VAL A 45 -2.67 1.07 -6.00
CA VAL A 45 -1.36 0.57 -5.53
C VAL A 45 -0.78 -0.39 -6.56
N LEU A 46 -1.58 -1.32 -7.05
CA LEU A 46 -1.11 -2.30 -8.03
C LEU A 46 -0.78 -1.64 -9.37
N GLN A 47 -1.56 -0.65 -9.79
CA GLN A 47 -1.28 0.12 -10.99
C GLN A 47 0.04 0.90 -10.86
N GLU A 48 0.33 1.44 -9.68
CA GLU A 48 1.59 2.12 -9.41
C GLU A 48 2.78 1.18 -9.60
N ILE A 49 2.67 -0.08 -9.16
CA ILE A 49 3.71 -1.09 -9.37
C ILE A 49 3.93 -1.31 -10.87
N LEU A 50 2.86 -1.51 -11.63
CA LEU A 50 2.96 -1.69 -13.08
C LEU A 50 3.61 -0.49 -13.75
N TYR A 51 3.20 0.72 -13.39
CA TYR A 51 3.76 1.94 -13.97
C TYR A 51 5.25 2.06 -13.67
N ARG A 52 5.65 1.83 -12.43
CA ARG A 52 7.06 1.94 -12.01
C ARG A 52 7.95 0.98 -12.80
N TYR A 53 7.57 -0.29 -12.88
CA TYR A 53 8.39 -1.29 -13.56
C TYR A 53 8.35 -1.13 -15.09
N ALA A 54 7.23 -0.68 -15.66
CA ALA A 54 7.18 -0.32 -17.07
C ALA A 54 8.13 0.83 -17.37
N SER A 55 8.19 1.84 -16.51
CA SER A 55 9.11 2.97 -16.66
C SER A 55 10.57 2.58 -16.59
N LEU A 56 10.89 1.50 -15.87
CA LEU A 56 12.24 0.92 -15.78
C LEU A 56 12.52 -0.08 -16.88
N ASN A 57 11.63 -0.21 -17.85
CA ASN A 57 11.73 -1.21 -18.93
C ASN A 57 11.74 -2.65 -18.40
N LYS A 58 10.96 -2.90 -17.35
CA LYS A 58 10.85 -4.20 -16.68
C LYS A 58 9.39 -4.62 -16.52
N LYS A 59 8.60 -4.48 -17.59
CA LYS A 59 7.17 -4.80 -17.59
C LYS A 59 6.86 -6.20 -17.08
N ALA A 60 7.61 -7.19 -17.57
CA ALA A 60 7.36 -8.59 -17.19
C ALA A 60 7.50 -8.80 -15.68
N LEU A 61 8.50 -8.17 -15.05
CA LEU A 61 8.70 -8.25 -13.62
C LEU A 61 7.54 -7.58 -12.87
N GLY A 62 7.11 -6.40 -13.30
CA GLY A 62 5.97 -5.69 -12.70
C GLY A 62 4.70 -6.53 -12.75
N ILE A 63 4.43 -7.18 -13.88
CA ILE A 63 3.27 -8.05 -14.04
C ILE A 63 3.35 -9.22 -13.04
N LYS A 64 4.50 -9.85 -12.89
CA LYS A 64 4.68 -10.96 -11.93
C LYS A 64 4.43 -10.50 -10.49
N MET A 65 4.94 -9.32 -10.13
CA MET A 65 4.74 -8.77 -8.79
C MET A 65 3.27 -8.50 -8.50
N VAL A 66 2.55 -7.96 -9.46
CA VAL A 66 1.10 -7.73 -9.32
C VAL A 66 0.32 -9.04 -9.25
N GLN A 67 0.65 -10.01 -10.10
CA GLN A 67 0.02 -11.34 -10.06
C GLN A 67 0.19 -11.99 -8.69
N TYR A 68 1.39 -11.93 -8.13
CA TYR A 68 1.66 -12.46 -6.80
C TYR A 68 0.82 -11.72 -5.73
N SER A 69 0.77 -10.39 -5.81
CA SER A 69 0.00 -9.58 -4.87
C SER A 69 -1.50 -9.87 -4.96
N LEU A 70 -2.03 -10.04 -6.17
CA LEU A 70 -3.43 -10.41 -6.37
C LEU A 70 -3.78 -11.75 -5.74
N ALA A 71 -2.87 -12.71 -5.79
CA ALA A 71 -3.08 -14.02 -5.20
C ALA A 71 -2.96 -14.00 -3.68
N LEU A 72 -2.12 -13.13 -3.14
CA LEU A 72 -1.79 -13.08 -1.72
C LEU A 72 -2.78 -12.28 -0.89
N LEU A 73 -3.16 -11.09 -1.36
CA LEU A 73 -3.96 -10.14 -0.59
C LEU A 73 -5.41 -10.58 -0.50
N HIS A 74 -6.02 -10.32 0.65
CA HIS A 74 -7.39 -10.76 0.91
C HIS A 74 -8.42 -10.04 0.06
N GLU A 75 -8.15 -8.77 -0.28
CA GLU A 75 -9.06 -7.98 -1.11
C GLU A 75 -8.29 -6.89 -1.84
N ILE A 76 -8.73 -6.56 -3.05
CA ILE A 76 -8.24 -5.42 -3.83
C ILE A 76 -9.38 -4.43 -3.96
N LEU A 77 -9.23 -3.27 -3.34
CA LEU A 77 -10.27 -2.24 -3.30
C LEU A 77 -10.32 -1.49 -4.63
N PRO A 78 -11.51 -1.29 -5.19
CA PRO A 78 -11.65 -0.45 -6.38
C PRO A 78 -11.45 1.03 -6.03
N ILE A 79 -11.08 1.84 -7.02
CA ILE A 79 -11.02 3.30 -6.87
C ILE A 79 -12.30 3.90 -7.44
N GLU A 80 -12.99 4.67 -6.61
CA GLU A 80 -14.27 5.28 -6.97
C GLU A 80 -14.18 6.81 -6.91
N LYS A 81 -15.19 7.49 -7.44
CA LYS A 81 -15.27 8.95 -7.40
C LYS A 81 -15.11 9.49 -5.98
N ALA A 82 -15.74 8.85 -5.01
CA ALA A 82 -15.66 9.29 -3.61
C ALA A 82 -14.22 9.23 -3.05
N ASP A 83 -13.39 8.28 -3.52
CA ASP A 83 -11.98 8.24 -3.14
C ASP A 83 -11.23 9.48 -3.66
N LEU A 84 -11.51 9.90 -4.90
CA LEU A 84 -10.90 11.09 -5.47
C LEU A 84 -11.30 12.34 -4.71
N LEU A 85 -12.59 12.47 -4.35
CA LEU A 85 -13.06 13.61 -3.59
C LEU A 85 -12.38 13.71 -2.23
N LEU A 86 -12.23 12.59 -1.53
CA LEU A 86 -11.51 12.57 -0.26
C LEU A 86 -10.01 12.87 -0.45
N ALA A 87 -9.39 12.31 -1.48
CA ALA A 87 -7.97 12.56 -1.78
C ALA A 87 -7.71 14.05 -2.03
N MET A 88 -8.60 14.73 -2.75
CA MET A 88 -8.51 16.18 -2.98
C MET A 88 -8.55 16.95 -1.66
N GLY A 89 -9.43 16.57 -0.74
CA GLY A 89 -9.51 17.17 0.59
C GLY A 89 -8.23 16.96 1.41
N LEU A 90 -7.65 15.75 1.33
CA LEU A 90 -6.39 15.44 2.02
C LEU A 90 -5.22 16.26 1.44
N LEU A 91 -5.16 16.42 0.11
CA LEU A 91 -4.14 17.24 -0.54
C LEU A 91 -4.23 18.70 -0.11
N ASP A 92 -5.44 19.22 0.02
CA ASP A 92 -5.68 20.59 0.45
C ASP A 92 -5.25 20.79 1.91
N LYS A 93 -5.52 19.79 2.76
CA LYS A 93 -5.26 19.87 4.20
C LYS A 93 -3.80 19.61 4.57
N TYR A 94 -3.14 18.66 3.91
CA TYR A 94 -1.79 18.21 4.27
C TYR A 94 -0.81 18.50 3.14
N GLN A 95 -0.05 19.56 3.26
CA GLN A 95 0.82 20.05 2.18
C GLN A 95 1.97 19.10 1.83
N ALA A 96 2.39 18.26 2.77
CA ALA A 96 3.48 17.31 2.52
C ALA A 96 3.03 16.07 1.74
N LEU A 97 1.71 15.87 1.56
CA LEU A 97 1.21 14.72 0.79
C LEU A 97 1.34 14.97 -0.71
N ASN A 98 1.79 13.93 -1.43
CA ASN A 98 1.66 13.91 -2.88
C ASN A 98 0.34 13.23 -3.29
N VAL A 99 0.04 13.23 -4.58
CA VAL A 99 -1.23 12.70 -5.10
C VAL A 99 -1.40 11.21 -4.81
N ARG A 100 -0.33 10.43 -4.95
CA ARG A 100 -0.38 8.98 -4.71
C ARG A 100 -0.67 8.67 -3.24
N ASP A 101 0.04 9.31 -2.33
CA ASP A 101 -0.18 9.12 -0.89
C ASP A 101 -1.59 9.50 -0.49
N ALA A 102 -2.10 10.62 -1.02
CA ALA A 102 -3.47 11.06 -0.76
C ALA A 102 -4.49 10.05 -1.29
N SER A 103 -4.25 9.47 -2.45
CA SER A 103 -5.12 8.45 -3.04
C SER A 103 -5.14 7.18 -2.18
N HIS A 104 -3.98 6.71 -1.74
CA HIS A 104 -3.88 5.53 -0.88
C HIS A 104 -4.54 5.76 0.47
N ALA A 105 -4.28 6.91 1.09
CA ALA A 105 -4.89 7.26 2.37
C ALA A 105 -6.41 7.37 2.26
N ALA A 106 -6.92 7.98 1.18
CA ALA A 106 -8.35 8.10 0.94
C ALA A 106 -9.01 6.73 0.80
N SER A 107 -8.39 5.81 0.05
CA SER A 107 -8.89 4.45 -0.11
C SER A 107 -8.95 3.73 1.23
N ALA A 108 -7.90 3.82 2.04
CA ALA A 108 -7.86 3.20 3.35
C ALA A 108 -8.94 3.78 4.27
N LEU A 109 -9.05 5.09 4.37
CA LEU A 109 -10.02 5.76 5.23
C LEU A 109 -11.46 5.47 4.84
N ARG A 110 -11.78 5.52 3.54
CA ARG A 110 -13.13 5.25 3.05
C ARG A 110 -13.59 3.82 3.29
N ASN A 111 -12.65 2.90 3.38
CA ASN A 111 -12.94 1.49 3.64
C ASN A 111 -12.73 1.12 5.11
N ASN A 112 -12.68 2.13 6.00
CA ASN A 112 -12.64 1.99 7.46
C ASN A 112 -11.38 1.28 7.99
N PHE A 113 -10.26 1.40 7.29
CA PHE A 113 -8.98 0.93 7.79
C PHE A 113 -8.36 1.96 8.71
N LYS A 114 -7.97 1.53 9.90
CA LYS A 114 -7.26 2.37 10.88
C LYS A 114 -5.75 2.37 10.65
N TYR A 115 -5.24 1.31 10.02
CA TYR A 115 -3.81 1.10 9.87
C TYR A 115 -3.40 1.03 8.40
N ILE A 116 -2.34 1.77 8.06
CA ILE A 116 -1.65 1.61 6.78
C ILE A 116 -0.25 1.09 7.05
N LEU A 117 0.11 -0.04 6.45
CA LEU A 117 1.47 -0.55 6.46
C LEU A 117 2.27 0.16 5.38
N SER A 118 3.26 0.95 5.81
CA SER A 118 4.07 1.75 4.89
C SER A 118 5.39 2.15 5.55
N THR A 119 6.43 2.28 4.74
CA THR A 119 7.69 2.87 5.17
C THR A 119 7.67 4.40 5.06
N ASP A 120 6.65 4.98 4.43
CA ASP A 120 6.58 6.42 4.14
C ASP A 120 6.01 7.19 5.32
N LYS A 121 6.86 8.00 5.94
CA LYS A 121 6.50 8.80 7.12
C LYS A 121 5.48 9.92 6.82
N HIS A 122 5.21 10.24 5.56
CA HIS A 122 4.20 11.24 5.20
C HIS A 122 2.82 10.85 5.71
N PHE A 123 2.52 9.55 5.86
CA PHE A 123 1.25 9.10 6.40
C PHE A 123 1.08 9.39 7.90
N ASN A 124 2.15 9.65 8.63
CA ASN A 124 2.08 9.94 10.06
C ASN A 124 1.25 11.17 10.40
N GLN A 125 1.12 12.12 9.48
CA GLN A 125 0.38 13.37 9.68
C GLN A 125 -1.13 13.21 9.51
N ILE A 126 -1.59 12.12 8.90
CA ILE A 126 -3.00 11.98 8.52
C ILE A 126 -3.84 11.54 9.73
N ARG A 127 -4.78 12.40 10.10
CA ARG A 127 -5.70 12.10 11.20
C ARG A 127 -6.64 10.96 10.82
N GLY A 128 -6.80 10.00 11.73
CA GLY A 128 -7.68 8.86 11.53
C GLY A 128 -7.01 7.66 10.86
N LEU A 129 -5.75 7.81 10.42
CA LEU A 129 -4.99 6.72 9.80
C LEU A 129 -3.64 6.62 10.49
N GLN A 130 -3.35 5.46 11.09
CA GLN A 130 -2.08 5.22 11.77
C GLN A 130 -1.14 4.44 10.85
N ARG A 131 0.03 4.99 10.58
CA ARG A 131 1.07 4.28 9.86
C ARG A 131 1.74 3.26 10.77
N ILE A 132 1.88 2.05 10.27
CA ILE A 132 2.64 0.99 10.93
C ILE A 132 3.85 0.69 10.05
N ASP A 133 5.04 0.81 10.64
CA ASP A 133 6.28 0.43 9.96
C ASP A 133 6.36 -1.10 9.89
N PRO A 134 6.89 -1.68 8.78
CA PRO A 134 6.97 -3.14 8.67
C PRO A 134 7.81 -3.81 9.75
N PHE A 135 8.72 -3.09 10.40
CA PHE A 135 9.46 -3.62 11.56
C PHE A 135 8.58 -3.79 12.81
N GLU A 136 7.41 -3.17 12.84
CA GLU A 136 6.56 -3.13 14.04
C GLU A 136 5.35 -4.07 13.98
N VAL A 137 5.24 -4.86 12.94
CA VAL A 137 4.10 -5.77 12.75
C VAL A 137 4.20 -7.01 13.63
#